data_b6447a16e1d50993c4530261559d3952
#
_entry.id   b6447a16e1d50993c4530261559d3952
#
_cell.length_a   1.000
_cell.length_b   1.000
_cell.length_c   1.000
_cell.angle_alpha   90.00
_cell.angle_beta   90.00
_cell.angle_gamma   90.00
#
_symmetry.space_group_name_H-M   'P 1'
#
loop_
_entity.id
_entity.type
_entity.pdbx_description
1 polymer ?
#
loop_
_entity_poly.entity_id
_entity_poly.type
_entity_poly.pdbx_seq_one_letter_code
_entity_poly.pdbx_strand_id
1 'polypeptide(L)'
;MDKSNIFVENEETLLRSISYAAEQLANTEKEIKKPKEDMVNHPPHYTQGEIECIEAIKYINNKLHTEGYEGYCLGNFIKYIWRCNFKNGWEDIDKAIFYLNELLTEQRKDD
;
A
#
# COMPACT_ATOMS: atom_id res chain seq x y z
N MET A 1 -7.92 2.02 -21.23
CA MET A 1 -6.78 2.42 -20.41
C MET A 1 -5.75 1.30 -20.34
N ASP A 2 -4.53 1.64 -20.56
CA ASP A 2 -3.46 0.67 -20.49
C ASP A 2 -3.27 0.19 -19.04
N LYS A 3 -3.26 -1.12 -18.85
CA LYS A 3 -3.12 -1.70 -17.51
C LYS A 3 -1.80 -1.35 -16.85
N SER A 4 -0.75 -1.12 -17.63
CA SER A 4 0.55 -0.76 -17.09
C SER A 4 0.52 0.58 -16.35
N ASN A 5 -0.43 1.45 -16.68
CA ASN A 5 -0.55 2.76 -16.04
C ASN A 5 -1.12 2.69 -14.63
N ILE A 6 -1.61 1.53 -14.20
CA ILE A 6 -2.16 1.38 -12.86
C ILE A 6 -1.04 1.23 -11.83
N PHE A 7 0.02 0.53 -12.17
CA PHE A 7 1.09 0.19 -11.23
C PHE A 7 2.37 0.95 -11.49
N VAL A 8 2.66 1.23 -12.75
CA VAL A 8 3.87 1.95 -13.14
C VAL A 8 3.51 2.95 -14.22
N GLU A 9 4.06 4.14 -14.14
CA GLU A 9 3.83 5.14 -15.15
C GLU A 9 4.57 4.81 -16.44
N ASN A 10 5.70 4.10 -16.32
CA ASN A 10 6.49 3.68 -17.45
C ASN A 10 7.49 2.61 -17.02
N GLU A 11 8.16 2.00 -18.01
CA GLU A 11 9.15 0.97 -17.77
C GLU A 11 10.33 1.45 -16.94
N GLU A 12 10.71 2.70 -17.14
CA GLU A 12 11.83 3.28 -16.42
C GLU A 12 11.55 3.31 -14.92
N THR A 13 10.35 3.71 -14.54
CA THR A 13 9.95 3.73 -13.14
C THR A 13 9.97 2.32 -12.55
N LEU A 14 9.47 1.35 -13.31
CA LEU A 14 9.49 -0.05 -12.88
C LEU A 14 10.92 -0.55 -12.67
N LEU A 15 11.80 -0.27 -13.64
CA LEU A 15 13.18 -0.70 -13.55
C LEU A 15 13.90 -0.08 -12.36
N ARG A 16 13.63 1.18 -12.06
CA ARG A 16 14.19 1.84 -10.88
C ARG A 16 13.73 1.17 -9.61
N SER A 17 12.45 0.82 -9.54
CA SER A 17 11.90 0.14 -8.37
C SER A 17 12.53 -1.23 -8.17
N ILE A 18 12.72 -1.98 -9.25
CA ILE A 18 13.35 -3.28 -9.20
C ILE A 18 14.81 -3.15 -8.77
N SER A 19 15.54 -2.19 -9.33
CA SER A 19 16.93 -1.96 -8.99
C SER A 19 17.10 -1.60 -7.52
N TYR A 20 16.21 -0.74 -7.03
CA TYR A 20 16.23 -0.34 -5.62
C TYR A 20 16.00 -1.56 -4.72
N ALA A 21 15.00 -2.37 -5.06
CA ALA A 21 14.68 -3.56 -4.27
C ALA A 21 15.86 -4.54 -4.25
N ALA A 22 16.50 -4.74 -5.39
CA ALA A 22 17.65 -5.63 -5.50
C ALA A 22 18.81 -5.13 -4.65
N GLU A 23 19.05 -3.83 -4.66
CA GLU A 23 20.10 -3.22 -3.87
C GLU A 23 19.85 -3.37 -2.38
N GLN A 24 18.60 -3.16 -1.96
CA GLN A 24 18.24 -3.35 -0.56
C GLN A 24 18.40 -4.79 -0.12
N LEU A 25 18.04 -5.72 -0.97
CA LEU A 25 18.20 -7.14 -0.68
C LEU A 25 19.68 -7.49 -0.52
N ALA A 26 20.53 -7.00 -1.41
CA ALA A 26 21.97 -7.24 -1.35
C ALA A 26 22.57 -6.67 -0.06
N ASN A 27 22.13 -5.48 0.35
CA ASN A 27 22.57 -4.87 1.60
C ASN A 27 22.13 -5.69 2.81
N THR A 28 20.94 -6.24 2.76
CA THR A 28 20.43 -7.10 3.82
C THR A 28 21.26 -8.37 3.95
N GLU A 29 21.64 -8.95 2.82
CA GLU A 29 22.51 -10.14 2.84
C GLU A 29 23.88 -9.85 3.44
N LYS A 30 24.42 -8.68 3.17
CA LYS A 30 25.70 -8.27 3.75
C LYS A 30 25.61 -8.07 5.25
N GLU A 31 24.45 -7.71 5.73
CA GLU A 31 24.18 -7.47 7.14
C GLU A 31 23.49 -8.68 7.76
N ILE A 32 24.15 -9.81 7.69
CA ILE A 32 23.63 -11.09 8.18
C ILE A 32 23.15 -11.00 9.64
N LYS A 33 23.66 -10.04 10.37
CA LYS A 33 23.35 -9.88 11.79
C LYS A 33 22.12 -9.03 12.04
N LYS A 34 21.46 -8.54 10.98
CA LYS A 34 20.25 -7.79 11.16
C LYS A 34 19.19 -8.65 11.80
N PRO A 35 18.41 -8.08 12.73
CA PRO A 35 17.31 -8.82 13.32
C PRO A 35 16.34 -9.24 12.23
N LYS A 36 15.58 -10.28 12.52
CA LYS A 36 14.55 -10.72 11.62
C LYS A 36 13.61 -9.58 11.28
N GLU A 37 13.07 -9.60 10.08
CA GLU A 37 12.06 -8.65 9.69
C GLU A 37 10.93 -8.66 10.70
N ASP A 38 10.44 -7.47 11.02
CA ASP A 38 9.30 -7.33 11.91
C ASP A 38 8.02 -7.59 11.13
N MET A 39 7.60 -8.83 11.09
CA MET A 39 6.44 -9.25 10.31
C MET A 39 5.13 -8.75 10.88
N VAL A 40 5.13 -8.29 12.12
CA VAL A 40 3.92 -7.80 12.78
C VAL A 40 3.76 -6.30 12.56
N ASN A 41 4.79 -5.53 12.90
CA ASN A 41 4.71 -4.07 12.83
C ASN A 41 5.12 -3.52 11.47
N HIS A 42 6.07 -4.17 10.83
CA HIS A 42 6.61 -3.71 9.55
C HIS A 42 6.71 -4.86 8.55
N PRO A 43 5.58 -5.49 8.18
CA PRO A 43 5.63 -6.57 7.19
C PRO A 43 6.13 -6.03 5.84
N PRO A 44 6.93 -6.82 5.11
CA PRO A 44 7.56 -6.35 3.87
C PRO A 44 6.58 -5.81 2.83
N HIS A 45 5.40 -6.38 2.72
CA HIS A 45 4.43 -5.95 1.72
C HIS A 45 3.76 -4.61 2.04
N TYR A 46 4.06 -4.03 3.20
CA TYR A 46 3.57 -2.72 3.58
C TYR A 46 4.69 -1.69 3.73
N THR A 47 5.94 -2.13 3.70
CA THR A 47 7.09 -1.25 3.93
C THR A 47 7.97 -1.09 2.69
N GLN A 48 7.45 -1.40 1.53
CA GLN A 48 8.15 -1.19 0.28
C GLN A 48 8.20 0.29 -0.05
N GLY A 49 9.38 0.78 -0.39
CA GLY A 49 9.56 2.18 -0.75
C GLY A 49 9.85 3.06 0.47
N GLU A 50 9.77 4.36 0.26
CA GLU A 50 10.18 5.36 1.25
C GLU A 50 9.16 5.61 2.35
N ILE A 51 7.90 5.38 2.05
CA ILE A 51 6.81 5.64 2.99
C ILE A 51 6.13 4.32 3.32
N GLU A 52 5.94 4.07 4.61
CA GLU A 52 5.19 2.90 5.02
C GLU A 52 3.70 3.08 4.79
N CYS A 53 3.03 1.98 4.50
CA CYS A 53 1.59 1.98 4.29
C CYS A 53 0.84 2.60 5.46
N ILE A 54 1.22 2.26 6.68
CA ILE A 54 0.53 2.80 7.87
C ILE A 54 0.66 4.31 7.97
N GLU A 55 1.80 4.86 7.55
CA GLU A 55 1.98 6.30 7.54
C GLU A 55 1.08 6.97 6.52
N ALA A 56 0.95 6.36 5.34
CA ALA A 56 0.04 6.85 4.32
C ALA A 56 -1.41 6.83 4.80
N ILE A 57 -1.80 5.76 5.47
CA ILE A 57 -3.15 5.62 6.02
C ILE A 57 -3.42 6.74 7.03
N LYS A 58 -2.51 6.96 7.95
CA LYS A 58 -2.64 8.01 8.95
C LYS A 58 -2.75 9.38 8.31
N TYR A 59 -1.89 9.66 7.36
CA TYR A 59 -1.84 10.96 6.69
C TYR A 59 -3.16 11.25 5.97
N ILE A 60 -3.64 10.30 5.18
CA ILE A 60 -4.85 10.51 4.39
C ILE A 60 -6.08 10.60 5.27
N ASN A 61 -6.18 9.77 6.31
CA ASN A 61 -7.28 9.86 7.26
C ASN A 61 -7.33 11.22 7.94
N ASN A 62 -6.18 11.76 8.32
CA ASN A 62 -6.12 13.08 8.92
C ASN A 62 -6.54 14.17 7.95
N LYS A 63 -6.12 14.06 6.69
CA LYS A 63 -6.48 15.04 5.66
C LYS A 63 -7.98 15.08 5.42
N LEU A 64 -8.62 13.94 5.43
CA LEU A 64 -10.04 13.84 5.13
C LEU A 64 -10.92 13.90 6.37
N HIS A 65 -10.31 13.99 7.55
CA HIS A 65 -11.03 14.05 8.83
C HIS A 65 -12.02 12.89 9.01
N THR A 66 -11.60 11.69 8.58
CA THR A 66 -12.43 10.50 8.72
C THR A 66 -12.55 10.09 10.18
N GLU A 67 -13.66 9.47 10.51
CA GLU A 67 -13.91 8.95 11.85
C GLU A 67 -14.53 7.57 11.78
N GLY A 68 -14.24 6.76 12.80
CA GLY A 68 -14.89 5.47 12.96
C GLY A 68 -14.78 4.57 11.74
N TYR A 69 -15.92 4.13 11.25
CA TYR A 69 -15.99 3.20 10.13
C TYR A 69 -15.44 3.79 8.83
N GLU A 70 -15.58 5.08 8.64
CA GLU A 70 -14.98 5.76 7.48
C GLU A 70 -13.47 5.58 7.46
N GLY A 71 -12.83 5.78 8.60
CA GLY A 71 -11.39 5.59 8.71
C GLY A 71 -10.97 4.15 8.47
N TYR A 72 -11.76 3.22 8.95
CA TYR A 72 -11.53 1.79 8.71
C TYR A 72 -11.60 1.47 7.22
N CYS A 73 -12.63 1.94 6.53
CA CYS A 73 -12.80 1.69 5.11
C CYS A 73 -11.66 2.30 4.29
N LEU A 74 -11.31 3.55 4.58
CA LEU A 74 -10.24 4.22 3.87
C LEU A 74 -8.90 3.53 4.11
N GLY A 75 -8.65 3.13 5.34
CA GLY A 75 -7.43 2.39 5.68
C GLY A 75 -7.31 1.08 4.92
N ASN A 76 -8.40 0.34 4.83
CA ASN A 76 -8.40 -0.91 4.08
C ASN A 76 -8.25 -0.68 2.58
N PHE A 77 -8.88 0.34 2.03
CA PHE A 77 -8.67 0.71 0.64
C PHE A 77 -7.19 0.96 0.35
N ILE A 78 -6.56 1.79 1.16
CA ILE A 78 -5.15 2.12 0.98
C ILE A 78 -4.28 0.87 1.14
N LYS A 79 -4.56 0.05 2.13
CA LYS A 79 -3.80 -1.16 2.39
C LYS A 79 -3.81 -2.10 1.19
N TYR A 80 -4.97 -2.34 0.59
CA TYR A 80 -5.07 -3.26 -0.53
C TYR A 80 -4.42 -2.70 -1.79
N ILE A 81 -4.55 -1.42 -2.05
CA ILE A 81 -3.87 -0.77 -3.16
C ILE A 81 -2.36 -0.85 -2.97
N TRP A 82 -1.90 -0.65 -1.73
CA TRP A 82 -0.47 -0.64 -1.43
C TRP A 82 0.19 -1.96 -1.72
N ARG A 83 -0.47 -3.04 -1.39
CA ARG A 83 0.12 -4.38 -1.50
C ARG A 83 -0.22 -5.14 -2.77
N CYS A 84 -1.04 -4.58 -3.65
CA CYS A 84 -1.64 -5.33 -4.75
C CYS A 84 -0.61 -5.96 -5.69
N ASN A 85 0.49 -5.26 -6.01
CA ASN A 85 1.47 -5.85 -6.90
C ASN A 85 2.54 -6.65 -6.17
N PHE A 86 2.44 -6.74 -4.86
CA PHE A 86 3.31 -7.59 -4.06
C PHE A 86 2.65 -8.92 -3.71
N LYS A 87 1.34 -8.92 -3.50
CA LYS A 87 0.66 -10.08 -2.96
C LYS A 87 -0.35 -10.70 -3.92
N ASN A 88 -1.52 -10.13 -4.04
CA ASN A 88 -2.64 -10.76 -4.74
C ASN A 88 -3.07 -10.07 -6.03
N GLY A 89 -2.36 -9.04 -6.46
CA GLY A 89 -2.64 -8.38 -7.73
C GLY A 89 -4.07 -7.87 -7.85
N TRP A 90 -4.77 -8.31 -8.89
CA TRP A 90 -6.12 -7.82 -9.17
C TRP A 90 -7.13 -8.18 -8.10
N GLU A 91 -6.93 -9.26 -7.38
CA GLU A 91 -7.77 -9.61 -6.26
C GLU A 91 -7.74 -8.53 -5.18
N ASP A 92 -6.55 -8.00 -4.90
CA ASP A 92 -6.42 -6.89 -3.95
C ASP A 92 -7.08 -5.61 -4.47
N ILE A 93 -7.05 -5.38 -5.78
CA ILE A 93 -7.76 -4.25 -6.39
C ILE A 93 -9.27 -4.38 -6.15
N ASP A 94 -9.81 -5.58 -6.33
CA ASP A 94 -11.24 -5.82 -6.07
C ASP A 94 -11.60 -5.55 -4.61
N LYS A 95 -10.76 -5.97 -3.70
CA LYS A 95 -10.96 -5.69 -2.28
C LYS A 95 -10.91 -4.20 -1.98
N ALA A 96 -9.97 -3.50 -2.60
CA ALA A 96 -9.87 -2.05 -2.45
C ALA A 96 -11.14 -1.36 -2.93
N ILE A 97 -11.68 -1.79 -4.06
CA ILE A 97 -12.91 -1.22 -4.61
C ILE A 97 -14.07 -1.44 -3.64
N PHE A 98 -14.14 -2.63 -3.03
CA PHE A 98 -15.19 -2.91 -2.05
C PHE A 98 -15.16 -1.87 -0.92
N TYR A 99 -13.99 -1.63 -0.36
CA TYR A 99 -13.87 -0.68 0.76
C TYR A 99 -14.08 0.76 0.34
N LEU A 100 -13.70 1.11 -0.88
CA LEU A 100 -13.97 2.45 -1.40
C LEU A 100 -15.48 2.67 -1.55
N ASN A 101 -16.20 1.69 -2.05
CA ASN A 101 -17.65 1.77 -2.16
C ASN A 101 -18.31 1.88 -0.78
N GLU A 102 -17.80 1.14 0.20
CA GLU A 102 -18.29 1.23 1.57
C GLU A 102 -18.08 2.63 2.14
N LEU A 103 -16.92 3.21 1.89
CA LEU A 103 -16.62 4.57 2.32
C LEU A 103 -17.60 5.57 1.72
N LEU A 104 -17.84 5.49 0.43
CA LEU A 104 -18.76 6.39 -0.26
C LEU A 104 -20.19 6.23 0.26
N THR A 105 -20.61 5.01 0.55
CA THR A 105 -21.92 4.73 1.10
C THR A 105 -22.05 5.39 2.48
N GLU A 106 -21.04 5.26 3.30
CA GLU A 106 -21.03 5.83 4.64
C GLU A 106 -21.08 7.36 4.60
N GLN A 107 -20.33 7.95 3.70
CA GLN A 107 -20.33 9.40 3.48
C GLN A 107 -21.72 9.91 3.10
N ARG A 108 -22.42 9.18 2.24
CA ARG A 108 -23.73 9.59 1.75
C ARG A 108 -24.82 9.52 2.82
N LYS A 109 -24.60 8.73 3.86
CA LYS A 109 -25.57 8.64 4.95
C LYS A 109 -25.69 9.94 5.73
N ASP A 110 -24.63 10.73 5.75
CA ASP A 110 -24.58 11.99 6.48
C ASP A 110 -25.22 13.15 5.71
N ASP A 111 -25.57 12.93 4.46
CA ASP A 111 -26.27 13.91 3.64
C ASP A 111 -27.81 13.78 3.81
#